data_3a879b806d762f944a95a273872b7b41
#
_entry.id   3a879b806d762f944a95a273872b7b41
#
_cell.length_a   1.000
_cell.length_b   1.000
_cell.length_c   1.000
_cell.angle_alpha   90.00
_cell.angle_beta   90.00
_cell.angle_gamma   90.00
#
_symmetry.space_group_name_H-M   'P 1'
#
loop_
_entity.id
_entity.type
_entity.pdbx_description
1 polymer ?
#
loop_
_entity_poly.entity_id
_entity_poly.type
_entity_poly.pdbx_seq_one_letter_code
_entity_poly.pdbx_strand_id
1 'polypeptide(L)'
;TIYAFSTENFKRSEKEVKTLMMLFKEELDQAKENSRIHKNKVRIRILGHLESLPKEIQQSAQSIMDMTKTYKTYHLNIALAYGGREEIIQAIQHMASDIKKGKFKVKDISQKTVSSYLYTSGLPDPDLILRTSGEERISNFLLWQLAYSELYFTDVYWPALQKRDFLQAIRTYQHRKRRFGK
;
A
#
# COMPACT_ATOMS: atom_id res chain seq x y z
N THR A 1 2.22 -5.91 1.03
CA THR A 1 2.14 -4.42 1.00
C THR A 1 2.90 -3.84 2.16
N ILE A 2 3.74 -2.82 1.93
CA ILE A 2 4.49 -2.09 2.95
C ILE A 2 4.08 -0.62 3.00
N TYR A 3 4.04 -0.01 4.20
CA TYR A 3 3.72 1.40 4.39
C TYR A 3 5.01 2.21 4.49
N ALA A 4 5.41 2.86 3.41
CA ALA A 4 6.67 3.57 3.34
C ALA A 4 6.57 5.05 3.76
N PHE A 5 5.49 5.75 3.33
CA PHE A 5 5.31 7.17 3.61
C PHE A 5 3.82 7.54 3.59
N SER A 6 3.34 8.09 4.70
CA SER A 6 1.93 8.53 4.82
C SER A 6 1.75 9.98 4.37
N THR A 7 0.49 10.34 4.05
CA THR A 7 0.13 11.75 3.79
C THR A 7 0.42 12.65 4.98
N GLU A 8 0.31 12.15 6.20
CA GLU A 8 0.62 12.89 7.42
C GLU A 8 2.12 13.18 7.57
N ASN A 9 3.00 12.39 6.95
CA ASN A 9 4.45 12.58 7.02
C ASN A 9 4.92 13.84 6.30
N PHE A 10 4.14 14.41 5.39
CA PHE A 10 4.44 15.72 4.81
C PHE A 10 4.45 16.87 5.83
N LYS A 11 3.87 16.67 7.02
CA LYS A 11 3.89 17.65 8.12
C LYS A 11 5.20 17.65 8.92
N ARG A 12 6.13 16.72 8.63
CA ARG A 12 7.46 16.68 9.24
C ARG A 12 8.31 17.87 8.78
N SER A 13 9.47 18.07 9.41
CA SER A 13 10.38 19.14 8.98
C SER A 13 10.74 19.03 7.50
N GLU A 14 10.88 20.16 6.81
CA GLU A 14 11.28 20.20 5.40
C GLU A 14 12.54 19.39 5.11
N LYS A 15 13.53 19.49 6.01
CA LYS A 15 14.80 18.76 5.90
C LYS A 15 14.57 17.25 5.93
N GLU A 16 13.71 16.77 6.81
CA GLU A 16 13.40 15.34 6.92
C GLU A 16 12.63 14.85 5.68
N VAL A 17 11.61 15.59 5.25
CA VAL A 17 10.84 15.26 4.04
C VAL A 17 11.76 15.22 2.82
N LYS A 18 12.62 16.23 2.65
CA LYS A 18 13.57 16.26 1.53
C LYS A 18 14.52 15.06 1.54
N THR A 19 15.05 14.70 2.70
CA THR A 19 15.93 13.52 2.85
C THR A 19 15.20 12.24 2.48
N LEU A 20 13.97 12.05 2.95
CA LEU A 20 13.15 10.89 2.61
C LEU A 20 12.82 10.82 1.11
N MET A 21 12.53 11.96 0.48
CA MET A 21 12.28 12.00 -0.97
C MET A 21 13.51 11.59 -1.79
N MET A 22 14.70 12.04 -1.38
CA MET A 22 15.96 11.60 -2.01
C MET A 22 16.15 10.08 -1.86
N LEU A 23 15.96 9.56 -0.65
CA LEU A 23 16.06 8.13 -0.37
C LEU A 23 15.08 7.30 -1.21
N PHE A 24 13.80 7.73 -1.29
CA PHE A 24 12.81 7.03 -2.12
C PHE A 24 13.20 7.00 -3.59
N LYS A 25 13.73 8.11 -4.12
CA LYS A 25 14.23 8.14 -5.50
C LYS A 25 15.34 7.12 -5.71
N GLU A 26 16.35 7.13 -4.84
CA GLU A 26 17.49 6.21 -4.90
C GLU A 26 17.04 4.74 -4.84
N GLU A 27 16.18 4.39 -3.89
CA GLU A 27 15.67 3.03 -3.72
C GLU A 27 14.82 2.57 -4.91
N LEU A 28 13.98 3.44 -5.48
CA LEU A 28 13.20 3.13 -6.68
C LEU A 28 14.10 2.93 -7.90
N ASP A 29 15.17 3.72 -8.04
CA ASP A 29 16.12 3.59 -9.14
C ASP A 29 16.95 2.31 -9.00
N GLN A 30 17.44 2.00 -7.79
CA GLN A 30 18.14 0.74 -7.51
C GLN A 30 17.25 -0.50 -7.72
N ALA A 31 15.97 -0.39 -7.41
CA ALA A 31 15.02 -1.49 -7.63
C ALA A 31 14.91 -1.91 -9.10
N LYS A 32 15.13 -0.99 -10.05
CA LYS A 32 15.09 -1.28 -11.49
C LYS A 32 16.18 -2.26 -11.92
N GLU A 33 17.34 -2.24 -11.27
CA GLU A 33 18.49 -3.08 -11.58
C GLU A 33 18.62 -4.28 -10.64
N ASN A 34 17.71 -4.40 -9.67
CA ASN A 34 17.79 -5.43 -8.64
C ASN A 34 17.49 -6.82 -9.24
N SER A 35 18.54 -7.63 -9.37
CA SER A 35 18.46 -8.98 -9.95
C SER A 35 17.44 -9.89 -9.25
N ARG A 36 17.22 -9.73 -7.93
CA ARG A 36 16.24 -10.53 -7.16
C ARG A 36 14.81 -10.23 -7.60
N ILE A 37 14.49 -8.98 -7.90
CA ILE A 37 13.18 -8.55 -8.39
C ILE A 37 12.88 -9.23 -9.73
N HIS A 38 13.83 -9.17 -10.65
CA HIS A 38 13.67 -9.71 -12.00
C HIS A 38 13.69 -11.24 -12.02
N LYS A 39 14.64 -11.86 -11.31
CA LYS A 39 14.77 -13.33 -11.21
C LYS A 39 13.52 -13.96 -10.60
N ASN A 40 12.98 -13.35 -9.53
CA ASN A 40 11.81 -13.87 -8.84
C ASN A 40 10.48 -13.40 -9.46
N LYS A 41 10.52 -12.59 -10.52
CA LYS A 41 9.31 -12.05 -11.17
C LYS A 41 8.39 -11.32 -10.19
N VAL A 42 8.98 -10.43 -9.38
CA VAL A 42 8.26 -9.62 -8.40
C VAL A 42 7.63 -8.42 -9.10
N ARG A 43 6.30 -8.38 -9.14
CA ARG A 43 5.56 -7.22 -9.63
C ARG A 43 5.54 -6.13 -8.57
N ILE A 44 6.01 -4.93 -8.90
CA ILE A 44 6.00 -3.77 -8.03
C ILE A 44 4.81 -2.87 -8.38
N ARG A 45 4.09 -2.41 -7.36
CA ARG A 45 3.07 -1.35 -7.47
C ARG A 45 3.31 -0.31 -6.40
N ILE A 46 3.19 0.95 -6.78
CA ILE A 46 3.20 2.07 -5.84
C ILE A 46 1.75 2.50 -5.64
N LEU A 47 1.31 2.54 -4.38
CA LEU A 47 -0.04 2.89 -3.98
C LEU A 47 -0.02 4.24 -3.26
N GLY A 48 -0.85 5.19 -3.66
CA GLY A 48 -0.98 6.48 -3.01
C GLY A 48 -1.11 7.64 -4.00
N HIS A 49 -1.12 8.85 -3.48
CA HIS A 49 -1.28 10.09 -4.24
C HIS A 49 0.06 10.53 -4.84
N LEU A 50 0.49 9.84 -5.91
CA LEU A 50 1.80 10.05 -6.53
C LEU A 50 1.99 11.47 -7.06
N GLU A 51 0.92 12.16 -7.46
CA GLU A 51 0.95 13.53 -7.96
C GLU A 51 1.44 14.53 -6.90
N SER A 52 1.34 14.19 -5.61
CA SER A 52 1.88 15.01 -4.51
C SER A 52 3.40 14.89 -4.32
N LEU A 53 4.03 13.93 -5.00
CA LEU A 53 5.47 13.70 -4.92
C LEU A 53 6.24 14.51 -5.98
N PRO A 54 7.55 14.78 -5.77
CA PRO A 54 8.40 15.34 -6.78
C PRO A 54 8.37 14.57 -8.11
N LYS A 55 8.43 15.27 -9.24
CA LYS A 55 8.34 14.66 -10.58
C LYS A 55 9.34 13.53 -10.82
N GLU A 56 10.55 13.67 -10.29
CA GLU A 56 11.58 12.64 -10.41
C GLU A 56 11.16 11.31 -9.74
N ILE A 57 10.51 11.38 -8.58
CA ILE A 57 10.00 10.19 -7.88
C ILE A 57 8.83 9.59 -8.64
N GLN A 58 7.93 10.42 -9.16
CA GLN A 58 6.82 9.97 -10.01
C GLN A 58 7.34 9.17 -11.21
N GLN A 59 8.38 9.69 -11.88
CA GLN A 59 9.01 9.04 -13.04
C GLN A 59 9.68 7.71 -12.66
N SER A 60 10.44 7.68 -11.55
CA SER A 60 11.09 6.45 -11.07
C SER A 60 10.06 5.40 -10.66
N ALA A 61 8.98 5.80 -9.98
CA ALA A 61 7.88 4.93 -9.60
C ALA A 61 7.17 4.35 -10.84
N GLN A 62 6.84 5.19 -11.81
CA GLN A 62 6.20 4.74 -13.06
C GLN A 62 7.10 3.77 -13.83
N SER A 63 8.38 4.09 -13.93
CA SER A 63 9.37 3.26 -14.62
C SER A 63 9.43 1.84 -14.04
N ILE A 64 9.59 1.68 -12.72
CA ILE A 64 9.68 0.35 -12.10
C ILE A 64 8.34 -0.41 -12.18
N MET A 65 7.20 0.28 -12.08
CA MET A 65 5.89 -0.34 -12.27
C MET A 65 5.74 -0.88 -13.70
N ASP A 66 6.16 -0.13 -14.71
CA ASP A 66 6.09 -0.54 -16.13
C ASP A 66 7.03 -1.71 -16.43
N MET A 67 8.26 -1.67 -15.91
CA MET A 67 9.23 -2.75 -16.07
C MET A 67 8.74 -4.09 -15.48
N THR A 68 7.99 -4.04 -14.39
CA THR A 68 7.55 -5.22 -13.65
C THR A 68 6.09 -5.62 -13.90
N LYS A 69 5.34 -4.89 -14.73
CA LYS A 69 3.89 -5.08 -14.95
C LYS A 69 3.48 -6.47 -15.42
N THR A 70 4.36 -7.16 -16.12
CA THR A 70 4.12 -8.51 -16.64
C THR A 70 4.48 -9.63 -15.66
N TYR A 71 5.13 -9.29 -14.54
CA TYR A 71 5.53 -10.25 -13.53
C TYR A 71 4.32 -10.71 -12.71
N LYS A 72 4.24 -12.01 -12.39
CA LYS A 72 3.04 -12.62 -11.77
C LYS A 72 3.35 -13.50 -10.56
N THR A 73 4.63 -13.75 -10.25
CA THR A 73 4.99 -14.71 -9.19
C THR A 73 4.81 -14.13 -7.80
N TYR A 74 5.32 -12.93 -7.57
CA TYR A 74 5.20 -12.21 -6.31
C TYR A 74 4.73 -10.78 -6.54
N HIS A 75 4.07 -10.20 -5.55
CA HIS A 75 3.60 -8.82 -5.56
C HIS A 75 4.17 -8.05 -4.38
N LEU A 76 4.87 -6.96 -4.67
CA LEU A 76 5.30 -5.98 -3.69
C LEU A 76 4.56 -4.66 -3.95
N ASN A 77 3.68 -4.30 -3.03
CA ASN A 77 2.97 -3.03 -3.08
C ASN A 77 3.59 -2.09 -2.04
N ILE A 78 3.96 -0.89 -2.46
CA ILE A 78 4.61 0.13 -1.62
C ILE A 78 3.63 1.30 -1.49
N ALA A 79 3.10 1.51 -0.29
CA ALA A 79 2.24 2.65 -0.01
C ALA A 79 3.12 3.89 0.25
N LEU A 80 3.11 4.81 -0.72
CA LEU A 80 3.94 6.02 -0.77
C LEU A 80 3.04 7.24 -0.99
N ALA A 81 3.16 8.27 -0.14
CA ALA A 81 2.20 9.38 -0.05
C ALA A 81 0.76 8.86 0.09
N TYR A 82 0.59 7.85 0.94
CA TYR A 82 -0.65 7.13 1.10
C TYR A 82 -1.39 7.55 2.38
N GLY A 83 -2.71 7.61 2.31
CA GLY A 83 -3.60 7.74 3.44
C GLY A 83 -4.95 7.11 3.11
N GLY A 84 -5.48 6.24 3.98
CA GLY A 84 -6.73 5.54 3.69
C GLY A 84 -7.94 6.47 3.58
N ARG A 85 -7.99 7.55 4.36
CA ARG A 85 -9.03 8.58 4.21
C ARG A 85 -8.91 9.32 2.88
N GLU A 86 -7.69 9.68 2.48
CA GLU A 86 -7.40 10.32 1.21
C GLU A 86 -7.79 9.42 0.03
N GLU A 87 -7.41 8.15 0.08
CA GLU A 87 -7.78 7.16 -0.92
C GLU A 87 -9.29 7.06 -1.13
N ILE A 88 -10.06 7.03 -0.01
CA ILE A 88 -11.53 6.97 -0.06
C ILE A 88 -12.11 8.25 -0.68
N ILE A 89 -11.59 9.42 -0.30
CA ILE A 89 -12.04 10.70 -0.88
C ILE A 89 -11.76 10.74 -2.38
N GLN A 90 -10.58 10.35 -2.81
CA GLN A 90 -10.19 10.25 -4.23
C GLN A 90 -11.13 9.30 -4.99
N ALA A 91 -11.42 8.12 -4.42
CA ALA A 91 -12.35 7.17 -5.01
C ALA A 91 -13.75 7.77 -5.19
N ILE A 92 -14.28 8.50 -4.18
CA ILE A 92 -15.57 9.18 -4.23
C ILE A 92 -15.58 10.25 -5.33
N GLN A 93 -14.53 11.07 -5.42
CA GLN A 93 -14.41 12.12 -6.44
C GLN A 93 -14.38 11.54 -7.85
N HIS A 94 -13.62 10.47 -8.07
CA HIS A 94 -13.56 9.79 -9.36
C HIS A 94 -14.90 9.15 -9.72
N MET A 95 -15.57 8.47 -8.78
CA MET A 95 -16.92 7.93 -9.00
C MET A 95 -17.92 9.01 -9.35
N ALA A 96 -17.94 10.13 -8.62
CA ALA A 96 -18.84 11.25 -8.91
C ALA A 96 -18.60 11.83 -10.31
N SER A 97 -17.33 11.98 -10.72
CA SER A 97 -16.96 12.40 -12.07
C SER A 97 -17.48 11.43 -13.14
N ASP A 98 -17.30 10.13 -12.90
CA ASP A 98 -17.72 9.10 -13.86
C ASP A 98 -19.25 8.95 -13.95
N ILE A 99 -19.99 9.15 -12.84
CA ILE A 99 -21.44 9.27 -12.83
C ILE A 99 -21.89 10.47 -13.66
N LYS A 100 -21.26 11.64 -13.46
CA LYS A 100 -21.56 12.86 -14.24
C LYS A 100 -21.32 12.65 -15.74
N LYS A 101 -20.34 11.82 -16.11
CA LYS A 101 -20.05 11.42 -17.50
C LYS A 101 -20.95 10.31 -18.03
N GLY A 102 -21.89 9.82 -17.22
CA GLY A 102 -22.85 8.76 -17.62
C GLY A 102 -22.26 7.35 -17.70
N LYS A 103 -21.06 7.09 -17.17
CA LYS A 103 -20.43 5.76 -17.23
C LYS A 103 -21.20 4.71 -16.42
N PHE A 104 -21.81 5.10 -15.30
CA PHE A 104 -22.71 4.29 -14.48
C PHE A 104 -23.62 5.18 -13.63
N LYS A 105 -24.61 4.60 -12.95
CA LYS A 105 -25.61 5.33 -12.16
C LYS A 105 -25.32 5.20 -10.66
N VAL A 106 -25.83 6.14 -9.87
CA VAL A 106 -25.68 6.12 -8.38
C VAL A 106 -26.14 4.78 -7.79
N LYS A 107 -27.22 4.18 -8.31
CA LYS A 107 -27.74 2.88 -7.85
C LYS A 107 -26.79 1.70 -8.07
N ASP A 108 -25.78 1.84 -8.94
CA ASP A 108 -24.80 0.80 -9.26
C ASP A 108 -23.58 0.85 -8.33
N ILE A 109 -23.58 1.79 -7.37
CA ILE A 109 -22.54 1.88 -6.34
C ILE A 109 -22.70 0.69 -5.39
N SER A 110 -21.63 -0.09 -5.27
CA SER A 110 -21.52 -1.26 -4.42
C SER A 110 -20.13 -1.30 -3.78
N GLN A 111 -19.88 -2.18 -2.81
CA GLN A 111 -18.54 -2.38 -2.27
C GLN A 111 -17.52 -2.71 -3.38
N LYS A 112 -17.93 -3.55 -4.35
CA LYS A 112 -17.10 -3.89 -5.50
C LYS A 112 -16.78 -2.67 -6.37
N THR A 113 -17.78 -1.81 -6.59
CA THR A 113 -17.59 -0.55 -7.33
C THR A 113 -16.58 0.34 -6.60
N VAL A 114 -16.78 0.57 -5.29
CA VAL A 114 -15.83 1.37 -4.48
C VAL A 114 -14.43 0.79 -4.56
N SER A 115 -14.27 -0.51 -4.30
CA SER A 115 -12.95 -1.19 -4.35
C SER A 115 -12.24 -1.02 -5.71
N SER A 116 -13.00 -0.91 -6.82
CA SER A 116 -12.40 -0.70 -8.14
C SER A 116 -11.84 0.72 -8.37
N TYR A 117 -12.19 1.68 -7.52
CA TYR A 117 -11.68 3.05 -7.57
C TYR A 117 -10.56 3.32 -6.55
N LEU A 118 -10.28 2.37 -5.65
CA LEU A 118 -9.18 2.49 -4.69
C LEU A 118 -7.82 2.23 -5.35
N TYR A 119 -6.73 2.72 -4.74
CA TYR A 119 -5.35 2.47 -5.18
C TYR A 119 -5.02 0.98 -5.24
N THR A 120 -5.70 0.17 -4.42
CA THR A 120 -5.57 -1.28 -4.36
C THR A 120 -6.41 -2.03 -5.39
N SER A 121 -7.06 -1.33 -6.32
CA SER A 121 -7.90 -1.96 -7.36
C SER A 121 -7.19 -3.14 -8.03
N GLY A 122 -7.88 -4.29 -8.07
CA GLY A 122 -7.34 -5.53 -8.62
C GLY A 122 -6.37 -6.30 -7.70
N LEU A 123 -6.19 -5.85 -6.46
CA LEU A 123 -5.52 -6.61 -5.40
C LEU A 123 -6.56 -7.25 -4.47
N PRO A 124 -6.26 -8.41 -3.89
CA PRO A 124 -7.06 -8.95 -2.79
C PRO A 124 -6.89 -8.09 -1.53
N ASP A 125 -7.92 -8.08 -0.69
CA ASP A 125 -7.80 -7.50 0.64
C ASP A 125 -6.74 -8.26 1.47
N PRO A 126 -6.02 -7.58 2.38
CA PRO A 126 -4.98 -8.22 3.16
C PRO A 126 -5.58 -9.18 4.19
N ASP A 127 -5.02 -10.37 4.30
CA ASP A 127 -5.40 -11.34 5.34
C ASP A 127 -4.82 -10.99 6.71
N LEU A 128 -3.60 -10.41 6.72
CA LEU A 128 -2.84 -10.10 7.92
C LEU A 128 -2.21 -8.72 7.82
N ILE A 129 -2.42 -7.89 8.84
CA ILE A 129 -1.69 -6.65 9.08
C ILE A 129 -0.72 -6.88 10.22
N LEU A 130 0.58 -6.78 9.91
CA LEU A 130 1.65 -6.81 10.90
C LEU A 130 2.12 -5.38 11.17
N ARG A 131 2.08 -4.96 12.43
CA ARG A 131 2.65 -3.70 12.88
C ARG A 131 3.72 -3.90 13.93
N THR A 132 4.83 -3.24 13.71
CA THR A 132 6.03 -3.24 14.56
C THR A 132 6.03 -2.08 15.54
N SER A 133 7.04 -2.01 16.43
CA SER A 133 7.33 -0.91 17.38
C SER A 133 6.38 -0.82 18.58
N GLY A 134 5.64 -1.89 18.93
CA GLY A 134 4.74 -1.90 20.08
C GLY A 134 3.49 -1.02 19.94
N GLU A 135 3.24 -0.49 18.74
CA GLU A 135 2.14 0.44 18.50
C GLU A 135 0.88 -0.30 18.02
N GLU A 136 -0.19 -0.24 18.78
CA GLU A 136 -1.45 -0.95 18.54
C GLU A 136 -2.49 -0.06 17.83
N ARG A 137 -2.13 0.50 16.70
CA ARG A 137 -3.01 1.34 15.86
C ARG A 137 -2.69 1.15 14.39
N ILE A 138 -3.66 1.40 13.50
CA ILE A 138 -3.50 1.25 12.03
C ILE A 138 -3.02 2.52 11.33
N SER A 139 -3.07 3.67 11.97
CA SER A 139 -2.55 4.95 11.50
C SER A 139 -2.94 5.27 10.06
N ASN A 140 -4.23 5.24 9.76
CA ASN A 140 -4.78 5.57 8.43
C ASN A 140 -4.31 4.64 7.29
N PHE A 141 -3.84 3.42 7.61
CA PHE A 141 -3.38 2.44 6.62
C PHE A 141 -4.50 1.52 6.18
N LEU A 142 -4.74 1.39 4.86
CA LEU A 142 -5.66 0.46 4.21
C LEU A 142 -7.05 0.37 4.86
N LEU A 143 -7.67 1.52 5.23
CA LEU A 143 -8.91 1.58 6.03
C LEU A 143 -10.06 0.76 5.45
N TRP A 144 -10.24 0.77 4.15
CA TRP A 144 -11.28 0.02 3.47
C TRP A 144 -10.95 -1.47 3.43
N GLN A 145 -9.72 -1.80 3.08
CA GLN A 145 -9.29 -3.15 2.75
C GLN A 145 -9.09 -4.04 3.97
N LEU A 146 -8.79 -3.45 5.15
CA LEU A 146 -8.49 -4.21 6.36
C LEU A 146 -9.72 -4.64 7.18
N ALA A 147 -10.93 -4.39 6.67
CA ALA A 147 -12.19 -4.63 7.40
C ALA A 147 -12.30 -6.05 8.00
N TYR A 148 -11.69 -7.05 7.38
CA TYR A 148 -11.65 -8.45 7.86
C TYR A 148 -10.24 -8.99 8.04
N SER A 149 -9.23 -8.11 8.05
CA SER A 149 -7.83 -8.51 8.28
C SER A 149 -7.59 -8.89 9.74
N GLU A 150 -6.76 -9.90 9.96
CA GLU A 150 -6.21 -10.17 11.28
C GLU A 150 -5.10 -9.15 11.59
N LEU A 151 -5.10 -8.64 12.83
CA LEU A 151 -4.08 -7.69 13.28
C LEU A 151 -3.07 -8.40 14.17
N TYR A 152 -1.80 -8.19 13.90
CA TYR A 152 -0.69 -8.68 14.71
C TYR A 152 0.26 -7.52 15.05
N PHE A 153 0.43 -7.26 16.34
CA PHE A 153 1.31 -6.22 16.86
C PHE A 153 2.54 -6.87 17.50
N THR A 154 3.70 -6.24 17.35
CA THR A 154 4.96 -6.70 17.96
C THR A 154 5.81 -5.51 18.40
N ASP A 155 6.51 -5.67 19.53
CA ASP A 155 7.41 -4.66 20.07
C ASP A 155 8.69 -4.47 19.24
N VAL A 156 9.02 -5.42 18.37
CA VAL A 156 10.22 -5.36 17.52
C VAL A 156 10.13 -4.15 16.59
N TYR A 157 11.17 -3.32 16.58
CA TYR A 157 11.27 -2.21 15.63
C TYR A 157 11.54 -2.71 14.21
N TRP A 158 11.01 -2.01 13.20
CA TRP A 158 11.12 -2.41 11.80
C TRP A 158 12.55 -2.75 11.35
N PRO A 159 13.62 -1.97 11.68
CA PRO A 159 14.97 -2.32 11.28
C PRO A 159 15.53 -3.59 11.95
N ALA A 160 14.96 -3.99 13.08
CA ALA A 160 15.36 -5.18 13.82
C ALA A 160 14.49 -6.40 13.51
N LEU A 161 13.45 -6.26 12.67
CA LEU A 161 12.53 -7.35 12.30
C LEU A 161 13.27 -8.46 11.56
N GLN A 162 13.21 -9.67 12.08
CA GLN A 162 13.87 -10.84 11.52
C GLN A 162 12.84 -11.83 10.94
N LYS A 163 13.34 -12.76 10.15
CA LYS A 163 12.52 -13.84 9.57
C LYS A 163 11.70 -14.59 10.63
N ARG A 164 12.28 -14.83 11.82
CA ARG A 164 11.61 -15.53 12.93
C ARG A 164 10.37 -14.76 13.40
N ASP A 165 10.45 -13.43 13.49
CA ASP A 165 9.37 -12.58 13.97
C ASP A 165 8.21 -12.58 12.97
N PHE A 166 8.54 -12.51 11.69
CA PHE A 166 7.57 -12.63 10.60
C PHE A 166 6.90 -14.02 10.57
N LEU A 167 7.68 -15.10 10.75
CA LEU A 167 7.12 -16.45 10.82
C LEU A 167 6.23 -16.64 12.06
N GLN A 168 6.54 -15.98 13.18
CA GLN A 168 5.70 -15.99 14.37
C GLN A 168 4.35 -15.32 14.09
N ALA A 169 4.33 -14.19 13.38
CA ALA A 169 3.10 -13.52 12.96
C ALA A 169 2.24 -14.44 12.06
N ILE A 170 2.85 -15.10 11.09
CA ILE A 170 2.16 -16.07 10.22
C ILE A 170 1.60 -17.25 11.05
N ARG A 171 2.38 -17.80 11.96
CA ARG A 171 1.93 -18.89 12.83
C ARG A 171 0.73 -18.48 13.67
N THR A 172 0.78 -17.28 14.27
CA THR A 172 -0.33 -16.74 15.05
C THR A 172 -1.58 -16.60 14.18
N TYR A 173 -1.43 -16.07 12.97
CA TYR A 173 -2.52 -15.98 12.00
C TYR A 173 -3.14 -17.36 11.67
N GLN A 174 -2.32 -18.37 11.41
CA GLN A 174 -2.79 -19.72 11.09
C GLN A 174 -3.59 -20.39 12.21
N HIS A 175 -3.30 -20.05 13.47
CA HIS A 175 -4.02 -20.57 14.63
C HIS A 175 -5.32 -19.83 14.95
N ARG A 176 -5.57 -18.67 14.35
CA ARG A 176 -6.80 -17.90 14.57
C ARG A 176 -7.97 -18.51 13.80
N LYS A 177 -9.10 -18.68 14.49
CA LYS A 177 -10.36 -19.10 13.86
C LYS A 177 -11.09 -17.88 13.31
N ARG A 178 -11.09 -17.71 12.00
CA ARG A 178 -11.85 -16.64 11.33
C ARG A 178 -13.32 -17.07 11.21
N ARG A 179 -14.22 -16.38 11.87
CA ARG A 179 -15.65 -16.74 11.91
C ARG A 179 -16.50 -16.00 10.89
N PHE A 180 -16.00 -14.89 10.30
CA PHE A 180 -16.72 -14.07 9.31
C PHE A 180 -18.19 -13.79 9.65
N GLY A 181 -18.49 -13.56 10.94
CA GLY A 181 -19.86 -13.31 11.41
C GLY A 181 -20.75 -14.56 11.53
N LYS A 182 -20.18 -15.78 11.44
CA LYS A 182 -20.88 -17.06 11.64
C LYS A 182 -20.61 -17.62 13.02
#